data_dc37c475bcfb906c497ff47d76d6d891
#
_entry.id   dc37c475bcfb906c497ff47d76d6d891
#
_cell.length_a   1.000
_cell.length_b   1.000
_cell.length_c   1.000
_cell.angle_alpha   90.00
_cell.angle_beta   90.00
_cell.angle_gamma   90.00
#
_symmetry.space_group_name_H-M   'P 1'
#
loop_
_entity.id
_entity.type
_entity.pdbx_description
1 polymer ?
#
loop_
_entity_poly.entity_id
_entity_poly.type
_entity_poly.pdbx_seq_one_letter_code
_entity_poly.pdbx_strand_id
1 'polypeptide(L)'
;MPELAHFHTNGQLPLNPPSLVSTSLTTSYNRPPSYPTYASSTPTANDQPDTDQVVVQIQPTSSSKPCHVPKPSSSGLFSRLAEYFGLSSDKGAWSRAKQGDQYKDQAEALIEIDSLSETMSSAEYWNSGNSDPSSWSIEEQDARSIPQYVLDYAPYVHLFSGEEFWPCDIAEHLTHITPKLNYTPIYKMRRDRTLNNLEELNRVGGRSVYLTSNDNVEERPDWLGGSSNIPEDVGSVMTNGTERPVGRSSAPAVLVVVPKEDGIVDAFWFYFYSYNLGNKVLNIRFGNHVGDWEHTLVRFKDGAPVQVSLSEHSWGEAYAYSAIEKIGKRPLTFSATGSHAMYATPGLHPYVLPLGVLHDQTDRGPLWDPSLNMHSYTYNLQNGALLASNHTPQAPTNWFYFGGRWGDKSYPSSDSRQYSFAGQYHYVSGPLGARFKNLGRANVCQGGGKCEIRYWLPPPGMAKHISPEQLQETVDTDLDVDSLTDIKD
;
A
#
# COMPACT_ATOMS: atom_id res chain seq x y z
N MET A 1 -36.34 55.38 -11.48
CA MET A 1 -37.52 56.11 -10.93
C MET A 1 -38.73 55.75 -11.75
N PRO A 2 -39.94 55.54 -11.20
CA PRO A 2 -40.39 55.42 -9.82
C PRO A 2 -40.87 53.97 -9.53
N GLU A 3 -41.45 53.47 -8.44
CA GLU A 3 -41.91 54.07 -7.20
C GLU A 3 -42.23 52.94 -6.20
N LEU A 4 -42.15 53.28 -4.94
CA LEU A 4 -42.46 52.51 -3.74
C LEU A 4 -43.98 52.20 -3.60
N ALA A 5 -44.31 51.07 -2.97
CA ALA A 5 -45.49 50.98 -2.13
C ALA A 5 -45.29 50.05 -0.94
N HIS A 6 -45.31 50.62 0.24
CA HIS A 6 -45.49 49.99 1.55
C HIS A 6 -46.92 49.47 1.73
N PHE A 7 -47.10 48.39 2.47
CA PHE A 7 -48.21 48.20 3.40
C PHE A 7 -47.81 47.39 4.64
N HIS A 8 -48.02 48.04 5.81
CA HIS A 8 -48.08 47.47 7.15
C HIS A 8 -49.39 46.75 7.39
N THR A 9 -49.43 45.71 8.26
CA THR A 9 -50.12 45.70 9.55
C THR A 9 -50.09 44.33 10.24
N ASN A 10 -49.58 44.31 11.43
CA ASN A 10 -50.08 43.79 12.74
C ASN A 10 -50.92 42.51 12.78
N GLY A 11 -50.54 41.60 13.69
CA GLY A 11 -51.42 40.59 14.28
C GLY A 11 -50.72 39.60 15.19
N GLN A 12 -50.62 39.96 16.44
CA GLN A 12 -50.49 39.27 17.72
C GLN A 12 -50.47 37.71 17.75
N LEU A 13 -49.54 37.21 18.58
CA LEU A 13 -49.47 35.88 19.23
C LEU A 13 -50.71 35.59 20.10
N PRO A 14 -51.00 34.30 20.37
CA PRO A 14 -50.99 33.93 21.79
C PRO A 14 -50.15 32.65 22.09
N LEU A 15 -49.65 32.72 23.32
CA LEU A 15 -49.00 31.69 24.08
C LEU A 15 -49.96 30.56 24.48
N ASN A 16 -49.55 29.29 24.43
CA ASN A 16 -49.46 28.35 25.58
C ASN A 16 -49.10 26.92 25.09
N PRO A 17 -48.24 26.18 25.82
CA PRO A 17 -47.84 24.82 25.45
C PRO A 17 -48.80 23.79 26.06
N PRO A 18 -48.98 22.61 25.44
CA PRO A 18 -49.58 21.48 26.12
C PRO A 18 -48.53 20.64 26.84
N SER A 19 -48.91 20.24 28.01
CA SER A 19 -48.30 19.44 29.04
C SER A 19 -47.71 18.10 28.58
N LEU A 20 -46.57 17.79 29.16
CA LEU A 20 -45.92 16.49 29.24
C LEU A 20 -46.83 15.42 29.85
N VAL A 21 -47.04 14.34 29.06
CA VAL A 21 -47.48 13.04 29.58
C VAL A 21 -46.31 12.11 29.55
N SER A 22 -45.81 11.81 30.78
CA SER A 22 -44.81 10.80 31.06
C SER A 22 -45.42 9.41 30.89
N THR A 23 -44.99 8.65 29.91
CA THR A 23 -45.19 7.20 29.86
C THR A 23 -43.84 6.50 30.02
N SER A 24 -43.63 5.96 31.21
CA SER A 24 -42.51 5.07 31.53
C SER A 24 -42.68 3.75 30.77
N LEU A 25 -41.82 3.48 29.82
CA LEU A 25 -41.60 2.14 29.21
C LEU A 25 -40.40 1.52 29.90
N THR A 26 -40.66 0.56 30.77
CA THR A 26 -39.68 -0.40 31.31
C THR A 26 -39.30 -1.38 30.21
N THR A 27 -38.11 -1.23 29.65
CA THR A 27 -37.48 -2.26 28.79
C THR A 27 -36.65 -3.18 29.67
N SER A 28 -37.08 -4.43 29.77
CA SER A 28 -36.34 -5.54 30.39
C SER A 28 -35.11 -5.87 29.52
N TYR A 29 -33.91 -5.78 30.11
CA TYR A 29 -32.67 -6.30 29.56
C TYR A 29 -32.67 -7.82 29.57
N ASN A 30 -32.70 -8.45 28.42
CA ASN A 30 -32.39 -9.88 28.26
C ASN A 30 -30.87 -10.04 28.23
N ARG A 31 -30.36 -10.81 29.21
CA ARG A 31 -28.97 -11.28 29.28
C ARG A 31 -28.67 -12.21 28.10
N PRO A 32 -27.50 -12.14 27.46
CA PRO A 32 -27.10 -13.16 26.48
C PRO A 32 -26.78 -14.50 27.16
N PRO A 33 -26.96 -15.61 26.46
CA PRO A 33 -26.73 -16.95 27.01
C PRO A 33 -25.24 -17.22 27.25
N SER A 34 -24.97 -17.85 28.40
CA SER A 34 -23.65 -18.33 28.83
C SER A 34 -23.19 -19.52 27.97
N TYR A 35 -21.97 -19.48 27.49
CA TYR A 35 -21.28 -20.58 26.80
C TYR A 35 -20.91 -21.68 27.81
N PRO A 36 -21.01 -22.97 27.43
CA PRO A 36 -20.63 -24.08 28.31
C PRO A 36 -19.11 -24.19 28.42
N THR A 37 -18.63 -24.24 29.66
CA THR A 37 -17.23 -24.57 30.01
C THR A 37 -16.98 -26.05 29.76
N TYR A 38 -16.04 -26.36 28.88
CA TYR A 38 -15.49 -27.72 28.77
C TYR A 38 -14.43 -27.93 29.83
N ALA A 39 -14.60 -28.99 30.61
CA ALA A 39 -13.66 -29.44 31.63
C ALA A 39 -12.40 -30.00 30.97
N SER A 40 -11.22 -29.56 31.44
CA SER A 40 -9.92 -30.12 31.12
C SER A 40 -9.77 -31.52 31.73
N SER A 41 -9.59 -32.55 30.92
CA SER A 41 -9.05 -33.83 31.35
C SER A 41 -7.61 -33.96 30.88
N THR A 42 -6.68 -34.00 31.82
CA THR A 42 -5.28 -34.36 31.61
C THR A 42 -5.14 -35.83 31.25
N PRO A 43 -4.38 -36.21 30.20
CA PRO A 43 -3.95 -37.62 30.05
C PRO A 43 -2.60 -37.83 30.74
N THR A 44 -2.54 -38.87 31.48
CA THR A 44 -1.34 -39.48 32.09
C THR A 44 -0.42 -40.06 31.03
N ALA A 45 0.89 -39.94 31.31
CA ALA A 45 1.98 -40.49 30.54
C ALA A 45 1.94 -42.05 30.54
N ASN A 46 2.13 -42.60 29.36
CA ASN A 46 2.95 -43.78 29.03
C ASN A 46 2.47 -44.37 27.72
N ASP A 47 3.31 -44.18 26.69
CA ASP A 47 3.62 -45.21 25.68
C ASP A 47 4.53 -44.56 24.62
N GLN A 48 5.77 -45.06 24.60
CA GLN A 48 6.70 -44.86 23.49
C GLN A 48 6.38 -45.83 22.37
N PRO A 49 6.43 -45.46 21.13
CA PRO A 49 6.73 -46.37 20.03
C PRO A 49 8.13 -46.17 19.45
N ASP A 50 8.69 -47.30 19.09
CA ASP A 50 9.96 -47.55 18.47
C ASP A 50 10.37 -46.60 17.32
N THR A 51 11.65 -46.22 17.35
CA THR A 51 12.35 -45.56 16.28
C THR A 51 12.92 -46.59 15.30
N ASP A 52 12.28 -46.81 14.17
CA ASP A 52 12.93 -47.39 13.00
C ASP A 52 13.54 -46.28 12.13
N GLN A 53 14.86 -46.18 12.18
CA GLN A 53 15.64 -45.34 11.29
C GLN A 53 15.73 -46.00 9.91
N VAL A 54 15.09 -45.43 8.91
CA VAL A 54 15.37 -45.73 7.50
C VAL A 54 16.50 -44.82 7.01
N VAL A 55 17.69 -45.37 6.90
CA VAL A 55 18.85 -44.73 6.29
C VAL A 55 18.72 -44.89 4.77
N VAL A 56 18.40 -43.82 4.06
CA VAL A 56 18.49 -43.77 2.57
C VAL A 56 19.88 -43.31 2.19
N GLN A 57 20.72 -44.22 1.70
CA GLN A 57 21.97 -43.88 1.07
C GLN A 57 21.71 -43.36 -0.35
N ILE A 58 22.02 -42.08 -0.61
CA ILE A 58 22.07 -41.51 -1.94
C ILE A 58 23.49 -41.63 -2.46
N GLN A 59 23.70 -42.44 -3.48
CA GLN A 59 24.96 -42.48 -4.22
C GLN A 59 25.00 -41.34 -5.25
N PRO A 60 26.12 -40.63 -5.42
CA PRO A 60 26.26 -39.61 -6.46
C PRO A 60 26.53 -40.27 -7.82
N THR A 61 25.64 -40.09 -8.77
CA THR A 61 25.90 -40.41 -10.17
C THR A 61 26.55 -39.20 -10.85
N SER A 62 27.79 -39.37 -11.24
CA SER A 62 28.55 -38.47 -12.09
C SER A 62 28.08 -38.58 -13.54
N SER A 63 27.81 -37.49 -14.19
CA SER A 63 28.14 -37.07 -15.56
C SER A 63 27.11 -36.13 -16.12
N SER A 64 27.32 -34.83 -15.98
CA SER A 64 26.62 -33.82 -16.75
C SER A 64 27.39 -33.48 -18.00
N LYS A 65 26.86 -33.85 -19.15
CA LYS A 65 27.27 -33.27 -20.45
C LYS A 65 26.69 -31.84 -20.52
N PRO A 66 27.41 -30.85 -21.07
CA PRO A 66 26.92 -29.50 -21.20
C PRO A 66 25.74 -29.46 -22.19
N CYS A 67 24.61 -28.95 -21.79
CA CYS A 67 23.48 -28.66 -22.66
C CYS A 67 23.85 -27.53 -23.62
N HIS A 68 23.83 -27.82 -24.88
CA HIS A 68 23.93 -26.88 -25.97
C HIS A 68 22.63 -26.05 -25.99
N VAL A 69 22.70 -24.77 -25.64
CA VAL A 69 21.60 -23.83 -25.81
C VAL A 69 21.52 -23.46 -27.31
N PRO A 70 20.39 -23.71 -27.98
CA PRO A 70 20.22 -23.27 -29.36
C PRO A 70 20.17 -21.73 -29.41
N LYS A 71 20.96 -21.13 -30.29
CA LYS A 71 20.83 -19.70 -30.60
C LYS A 71 19.45 -19.45 -31.23
N PRO A 72 18.65 -18.49 -30.71
CA PRO A 72 17.40 -18.14 -31.38
C PRO A 72 17.69 -17.43 -32.70
N SER A 73 17.20 -17.98 -33.78
CA SER A 73 17.07 -17.30 -35.06
C SER A 73 15.84 -16.38 -34.96
N SER A 74 16.02 -15.12 -34.68
CA SER A 74 14.94 -14.15 -34.64
C SER A 74 15.28 -12.88 -35.39
N SER A 75 15.07 -12.93 -36.68
CA SER A 75 14.96 -11.73 -37.49
C SER A 75 13.48 -11.54 -37.82
N GLY A 76 12.78 -10.65 -37.17
CA GLY A 76 11.44 -10.31 -37.61
C GLY A 76 10.65 -9.42 -36.61
N LEU A 77 10.52 -9.83 -35.37
CA LEU A 77 9.69 -9.10 -34.41
C LEU A 77 10.47 -7.99 -33.71
N PHE A 78 11.71 -8.26 -33.33
CA PHE A 78 12.56 -7.25 -32.66
C PHE A 78 12.96 -6.08 -33.56
N SER A 79 13.17 -6.31 -34.87
CA SER A 79 13.45 -5.21 -35.80
C SER A 79 12.24 -4.30 -36.02
N ARG A 80 11.03 -4.85 -36.02
CA ARG A 80 9.79 -4.05 -36.15
C ARG A 80 9.47 -3.25 -34.88
N LEU A 81 9.77 -3.78 -33.70
CA LEU A 81 9.64 -3.03 -32.45
C LEU A 81 10.70 -1.93 -32.35
N ALA A 82 11.93 -2.17 -32.74
CA ALA A 82 12.98 -1.16 -32.76
C ALA A 82 12.69 -0.03 -33.77
N GLU A 83 12.11 -0.32 -34.94
CA GLU A 83 11.65 0.69 -35.90
C GLU A 83 10.46 1.50 -35.34
N TYR A 84 9.54 0.86 -34.64
CA TYR A 84 8.39 1.53 -34.05
C TYR A 84 8.78 2.51 -32.93
N PHE A 85 9.86 2.21 -32.19
CA PHE A 85 10.39 3.05 -31.11
C PHE A 85 11.50 4.02 -31.57
N GLY A 86 11.78 4.16 -32.87
CA GLY A 86 12.77 5.09 -33.40
C GLY A 86 14.21 4.80 -32.97
N LEU A 87 14.52 3.57 -32.56
CA LEU A 87 15.85 3.16 -32.09
C LEU A 87 16.76 2.84 -33.27
N SER A 88 17.70 3.70 -33.60
CA SER A 88 18.75 3.42 -34.57
C SER A 88 19.70 2.35 -34.02
N SER A 89 20.03 1.36 -34.87
CA SER A 89 20.96 0.27 -34.57
C SER A 89 22.41 0.79 -34.53
N ASP A 90 22.78 1.49 -33.48
CA ASP A 90 24.17 1.90 -33.29
C ASP A 90 24.96 0.78 -32.61
N LYS A 91 25.75 0.05 -33.40
CA LYS A 91 26.58 -1.10 -32.98
C LYS A 91 27.80 -0.68 -32.13
N GLY A 92 27.86 0.58 -31.69
CA GLY A 92 29.00 1.14 -30.97
C GLY A 92 28.98 1.02 -29.44
N ALA A 93 27.88 0.62 -28.81
CA ALA A 93 27.69 0.69 -27.35
C ALA A 93 28.31 -0.47 -26.54
N TRP A 94 28.77 -1.54 -27.19
CA TRP A 94 29.25 -2.76 -26.49
C TRP A 94 30.76 -2.78 -26.16
N SER A 95 31.51 -1.73 -26.48
CA SER A 95 32.99 -1.75 -26.33
C SER A 95 33.55 -0.87 -25.18
N ARG A 96 32.71 -0.28 -24.32
CA ARG A 96 33.20 0.59 -23.21
C ARG A 96 32.97 0.09 -21.78
N ALA A 97 32.74 -1.20 -21.60
CA ALA A 97 32.60 -1.80 -20.27
C ALA A 97 33.90 -2.45 -19.77
N LYS A 98 35.03 -1.77 -19.88
CA LYS A 98 36.31 -2.18 -19.27
C LYS A 98 37.05 -0.98 -18.69
N GLN A 99 36.47 -0.38 -17.68
CA GLN A 99 37.19 0.53 -16.78
C GLN A 99 36.37 0.69 -15.46
N GLY A 100 36.60 -0.18 -14.48
CA GLY A 100 35.87 -0.14 -13.21
C GLY A 100 36.49 -0.98 -12.10
N ASP A 101 37.84 -1.11 -12.06
CA ASP A 101 38.55 -1.84 -11.00
C ASP A 101 39.12 -0.89 -9.92
N GLN A 102 38.37 0.10 -9.47
CA GLN A 102 38.87 1.06 -8.46
C GLN A 102 37.98 1.25 -7.23
N TYR A 103 36.98 0.39 -7.00
CA TYR A 103 36.09 0.49 -5.83
C TYR A 103 36.08 -0.76 -4.93
N LYS A 104 37.09 -1.64 -5.05
CA LYS A 104 37.15 -2.87 -4.24
C LYS A 104 37.79 -2.71 -2.85
N ASP A 105 38.44 -1.61 -2.53
CA ASP A 105 39.31 -1.49 -1.33
C ASP A 105 38.70 -0.65 -0.18
N GLN A 106 37.38 -0.41 -0.12
CA GLN A 106 36.77 0.30 1.01
C GLN A 106 35.65 -0.49 1.73
N ALA A 107 35.54 -1.78 1.52
CA ALA A 107 34.42 -2.58 2.07
C ALA A 107 34.79 -3.42 3.32
N GLU A 108 35.97 -3.31 3.87
CA GLU A 108 36.33 -4.05 5.09
C GLU A 108 36.69 -3.11 6.25
N ALA A 109 35.67 -2.48 6.85
CA ALA A 109 35.72 -2.07 8.25
C ALA A 109 34.66 -2.89 8.98
N LEU A 110 35.06 -4.06 9.48
CA LEU A 110 34.30 -4.86 10.43
C LEU A 110 33.97 -3.99 11.65
N ILE A 111 32.69 -3.60 11.77
CA ILE A 111 32.15 -3.10 13.03
C ILE A 111 31.61 -4.34 13.73
N GLU A 112 32.23 -4.73 14.87
CA GLU A 112 31.58 -5.56 15.87
C GLU A 112 30.25 -4.87 16.24
N ILE A 113 29.15 -5.38 15.70
CA ILE A 113 27.82 -5.02 16.17
C ILE A 113 27.64 -5.76 17.47
N ASP A 114 27.66 -5.02 18.55
CA ASP A 114 27.26 -5.50 19.87
C ASP A 114 25.81 -6.01 19.75
N SER A 115 25.66 -7.31 19.52
CA SER A 115 24.41 -8.00 19.32
C SER A 115 23.77 -8.27 20.68
N LEU A 116 23.06 -7.30 21.22
CA LEU A 116 22.00 -7.48 22.23
C LEU A 116 21.06 -6.25 22.22
N SER A 117 20.49 -5.90 21.09
CA SER A 117 19.19 -5.24 21.10
C SER A 117 18.14 -6.34 21.02
N GLU A 118 17.36 -6.52 22.07
CA GLU A 118 16.13 -7.28 21.98
C GLU A 118 15.35 -6.63 20.85
N THR A 119 15.19 -7.33 19.71
CA THR A 119 14.43 -6.83 18.58
C THR A 119 12.99 -6.70 19.03
N MET A 120 12.49 -5.47 19.13
CA MET A 120 11.09 -5.21 19.45
C MET A 120 10.21 -6.00 18.47
N SER A 121 9.15 -6.59 18.96
CA SER A 121 8.11 -7.20 18.11
C SER A 121 7.36 -6.13 17.32
N SER A 122 6.77 -6.50 16.17
CA SER A 122 5.91 -5.61 15.39
C SER A 122 4.84 -4.93 16.25
N ALA A 123 4.21 -5.66 17.16
CA ALA A 123 3.21 -5.12 18.09
C ALA A 123 3.78 -4.03 19.02
N GLU A 124 5.02 -4.17 19.49
CA GLU A 124 5.68 -3.17 20.32
C GLU A 124 5.98 -1.90 19.53
N TYR A 125 6.41 -2.03 18.27
CA TYR A 125 6.60 -0.87 17.40
C TYR A 125 5.29 -0.10 17.18
N TRP A 126 4.18 -0.79 16.94
CA TRP A 126 2.88 -0.16 16.71
C TRP A 126 2.25 0.44 17.97
N ASN A 127 2.66 0.02 19.16
CA ASN A 127 2.20 0.56 20.45
C ASN A 127 3.22 1.52 21.11
N SER A 128 4.20 2.00 20.35
CA SER A 128 5.29 2.84 20.85
C SER A 128 5.04 4.34 20.79
N GLY A 129 3.85 4.77 20.36
CA GLY A 129 3.46 6.18 20.33
C GLY A 129 3.26 6.77 21.72
N ASN A 130 3.46 8.07 21.85
CA ASN A 130 3.45 8.79 23.13
C ASN A 130 2.06 9.37 23.50
N SER A 131 0.98 8.98 22.82
CA SER A 131 -0.35 9.53 23.06
C SER A 131 -1.04 8.81 24.21
N ASP A 132 -1.49 9.56 25.20
CA ASP A 132 -2.27 9.04 26.34
C ASP A 132 -3.72 9.52 26.21
N PRO A 133 -4.68 8.62 25.90
CA PRO A 133 -6.10 8.99 25.77
C PRO A 133 -6.71 9.64 27.00
N SER A 134 -6.18 9.33 28.18
CA SER A 134 -6.69 9.91 29.44
C SER A 134 -6.38 11.40 29.58
N SER A 135 -5.42 11.91 28.83
CA SER A 135 -5.00 13.32 28.83
C SER A 135 -5.70 14.17 27.75
N TRP A 136 -6.47 13.57 26.84
CA TRP A 136 -7.06 14.28 25.72
C TRP A 136 -8.18 15.22 26.16
N SER A 137 -8.16 16.46 25.67
CA SER A 137 -9.31 17.36 25.77
C SER A 137 -10.49 16.85 24.94
N ILE A 138 -11.68 17.41 25.13
CA ILE A 138 -12.87 17.06 24.32
C ILE A 138 -12.61 17.33 22.83
N GLU A 139 -11.99 18.48 22.52
CA GLU A 139 -11.64 18.86 21.14
C GLU A 139 -10.61 17.89 20.52
N GLU A 140 -9.69 17.39 21.34
CA GLU A 140 -8.71 16.40 20.89
C GLU A 140 -9.34 15.02 20.68
N GLN A 141 -10.27 14.61 21.54
CA GLN A 141 -11.05 13.38 21.35
C GLN A 141 -11.86 13.44 20.05
N ASP A 142 -12.53 14.56 19.78
CA ASP A 142 -13.26 14.77 18.53
C ASP A 142 -12.34 14.73 17.31
N ALA A 143 -11.20 15.42 17.38
CA ALA A 143 -10.20 15.45 16.30
C ALA A 143 -9.59 14.08 16.01
N ARG A 144 -9.56 13.15 16.97
CA ARG A 144 -9.04 11.79 16.85
C ARG A 144 -10.12 10.73 16.60
N SER A 145 -11.37 11.14 16.53
CA SER A 145 -12.49 10.23 16.34
C SER A 145 -12.59 9.75 14.89
N ILE A 146 -12.70 8.44 14.71
CA ILE A 146 -13.05 7.85 13.43
C ILE A 146 -14.58 7.73 13.36
N PRO A 147 -15.25 8.40 12.42
CA PRO A 147 -16.69 8.26 12.26
C PRO A 147 -17.09 6.81 11.96
N GLN A 148 -18.13 6.30 12.60
CA GLN A 148 -18.55 4.90 12.44
C GLN A 148 -18.84 4.54 10.99
N TYR A 149 -19.38 5.47 10.19
CA TYR A 149 -19.64 5.20 8.77
C TYR A 149 -18.36 4.89 7.98
N VAL A 150 -17.19 5.41 8.37
CA VAL A 150 -15.91 5.08 7.71
C VAL A 150 -15.61 3.58 7.85
N LEU A 151 -15.84 3.02 9.03
CA LEU A 151 -15.66 1.59 9.30
C LEU A 151 -16.75 0.75 8.65
N ASP A 152 -17.98 1.24 8.67
CA ASP A 152 -19.14 0.61 8.07
C ASP A 152 -19.02 0.42 6.55
N TYR A 153 -18.29 1.27 5.89
CA TYR A 153 -18.02 1.26 4.45
C TYR A 153 -16.55 0.93 4.12
N ALA A 154 -15.82 0.33 5.07
CA ALA A 154 -14.45 -0.15 4.84
C ALA A 154 -14.41 -1.08 3.61
N PRO A 155 -13.46 -0.93 2.68
CA PRO A 155 -13.38 -1.79 1.51
C PRO A 155 -13.01 -3.23 1.88
N TYR A 156 -13.47 -4.18 1.06
CA TYR A 156 -12.88 -5.51 0.95
C TYR A 156 -11.90 -5.53 -0.20
N VAL A 157 -10.86 -6.36 -0.08
CA VAL A 157 -9.84 -6.51 -1.12
C VAL A 157 -9.73 -7.97 -1.51
N HIS A 158 -9.96 -8.30 -2.79
CA HIS A 158 -9.49 -9.55 -3.36
C HIS A 158 -8.00 -9.42 -3.67
N LEU A 159 -7.18 -10.23 -3.01
CA LEU A 159 -5.80 -10.44 -3.40
C LEU A 159 -5.76 -11.45 -4.55
N PHE A 160 -4.74 -11.38 -5.41
CA PHE A 160 -4.64 -12.30 -6.54
C PHE A 160 -4.38 -13.74 -6.05
N SER A 161 -5.02 -14.73 -6.67
CA SER A 161 -4.93 -16.13 -6.24
C SER A 161 -3.53 -16.75 -6.35
N GLY A 162 -2.72 -16.25 -7.28
CA GLY A 162 -1.33 -16.65 -7.50
C GLY A 162 -0.31 -15.63 -7.04
N GLU A 163 -0.64 -14.80 -6.02
CA GLU A 163 0.27 -13.78 -5.49
C GLU A 163 1.52 -14.42 -4.85
N GLU A 164 2.67 -13.83 -5.08
CA GLU A 164 3.94 -14.20 -4.44
C GLU A 164 4.36 -13.18 -3.37
N PHE A 165 3.79 -11.94 -3.40
CA PHE A 165 4.15 -10.83 -2.52
C PHE A 165 2.90 -10.28 -1.82
N TRP A 166 2.67 -10.77 -0.61
CA TRP A 166 1.49 -10.48 0.20
C TRP A 166 1.62 -9.16 0.97
N PRO A 167 0.54 -8.61 1.53
CA PRO A 167 0.62 -7.44 2.39
C PRO A 167 1.66 -7.60 3.49
N CYS A 168 2.44 -6.55 3.77
CA CYS A 168 3.51 -6.55 4.75
C CYS A 168 3.32 -5.47 5.81
N ASP A 169 3.91 -5.69 6.99
CA ASP A 169 3.94 -4.73 8.06
C ASP A 169 5.13 -3.78 7.88
N ILE A 170 4.89 -2.46 7.88
CA ILE A 170 5.97 -1.47 7.78
C ILE A 170 6.92 -1.52 8.97
N ALA A 171 6.48 -1.95 10.15
CA ALA A 171 7.34 -2.12 11.31
C ALA A 171 8.34 -3.28 11.09
N GLU A 172 7.87 -4.41 10.58
CA GLU A 172 8.71 -5.53 10.19
C GLU A 172 9.66 -5.14 9.05
N HIS A 173 9.15 -4.47 8.01
CA HIS A 173 9.98 -4.00 6.89
C HIS A 173 11.18 -3.19 7.36
N LEU A 174 11.04 -2.32 8.37
CA LEU A 174 12.13 -1.50 8.89
C LEU A 174 13.26 -2.33 9.51
N THR A 175 13.01 -3.56 9.96
CA THR A 175 14.06 -4.44 10.52
C THR A 175 14.99 -5.00 9.45
N HIS A 176 14.56 -5.01 8.19
CA HIS A 176 15.29 -5.59 7.05
C HIS A 176 15.99 -4.56 6.17
N ILE A 177 16.04 -3.29 6.61
CA ILE A 177 16.58 -2.20 5.79
C ILE A 177 17.69 -1.43 6.50
N THR A 178 18.58 -0.83 5.70
CA THR A 178 19.54 0.18 6.15
C THR A 178 19.29 1.49 5.38
N PRO A 179 19.09 2.61 6.09
CA PRO A 179 18.95 3.91 5.43
C PRO A 179 20.25 4.31 4.71
N LYS A 180 20.14 4.69 3.44
CA LYS A 180 21.27 5.20 2.64
C LYS A 180 20.95 6.56 2.07
N LEU A 181 21.92 7.46 2.11
CA LEU A 181 21.88 8.71 1.34
C LEU A 181 22.34 8.37 -0.08
N ASN A 182 21.42 8.28 -1.01
CA ASN A 182 21.64 7.66 -2.31
C ASN A 182 22.14 6.21 -2.17
N TYR A 183 23.44 5.97 -2.36
CA TYR A 183 24.07 4.65 -2.23
C TYR A 183 24.96 4.52 -0.98
N THR A 184 25.14 5.63 -0.22
CA THR A 184 26.04 5.66 0.94
C THR A 184 25.27 5.41 2.22
N PRO A 185 25.62 4.37 3.00
CA PRO A 185 24.98 4.11 4.29
C PRO A 185 25.09 5.26 5.28
N ILE A 186 24.04 5.50 6.05
CA ILE A 186 23.99 6.59 7.05
C ILE A 186 24.35 6.01 8.43
N TYR A 187 25.65 5.95 8.74
CA TYR A 187 26.17 5.35 9.98
C TYR A 187 26.08 6.23 11.24
N LYS A 188 25.77 7.52 11.11
CA LYS A 188 25.87 8.46 12.25
C LYS A 188 24.67 8.43 13.20
N MET A 189 23.66 7.66 12.91
CA MET A 189 22.45 7.61 13.75
C MET A 189 22.48 6.33 14.59
N ARG A 190 22.79 6.48 15.89
CA ARG A 190 23.03 5.41 16.86
C ARG A 190 21.79 4.65 17.34
N ARG A 191 20.63 4.86 16.73
CA ARG A 191 19.38 4.21 17.14
C ARG A 191 18.83 3.39 16.00
N ASP A 192 18.30 2.22 16.34
CA ASP A 192 17.50 1.43 15.43
C ASP A 192 16.36 2.26 14.88
N ARG A 193 16.02 2.08 13.61
CA ARG A 193 14.93 2.78 12.98
C ARG A 193 13.61 2.13 13.38
N THR A 194 12.74 2.96 13.91
CA THR A 194 11.40 2.58 14.33
C THR A 194 10.37 3.53 13.73
N LEU A 195 9.11 3.20 13.87
CA LEU A 195 8.02 4.07 13.42
C LEU A 195 7.98 5.43 14.16
N ASN A 196 8.67 5.55 15.32
CA ASN A 196 8.73 6.78 16.10
C ASN A 196 9.91 7.71 15.78
N ASN A 197 10.86 7.27 14.96
CA ASN A 197 12.07 8.07 14.71
C ASN A 197 12.49 8.12 13.24
N LEU A 198 11.65 7.58 12.34
CA LEU A 198 12.00 7.49 10.92
C LEU A 198 12.13 8.88 10.28
N GLU A 199 11.35 9.86 10.71
CA GLU A 199 11.36 11.24 10.21
C GLU A 199 12.68 11.98 10.54
N GLU A 200 13.45 11.52 11.53
CA GLU A 200 14.76 12.09 11.82
C GLU A 200 15.71 12.02 10.63
N LEU A 201 15.51 11.05 9.74
CA LEU A 201 16.27 10.89 8.50
C LEU A 201 16.09 12.06 7.53
N ASN A 202 15.02 12.85 7.66
CA ASN A 202 14.81 14.05 6.85
C ASN A 202 15.93 15.08 7.03
N ARG A 203 16.53 15.14 8.23
CA ARG A 203 17.65 16.04 8.55
C ARG A 203 18.96 15.66 7.84
N VAL A 204 19.04 14.43 7.31
CA VAL A 204 20.27 13.90 6.69
C VAL A 204 20.23 14.06 5.17
N GLY A 205 19.06 14.02 4.55
CA GLY A 205 18.98 14.10 3.09
C GLY A 205 17.56 14.05 2.52
N GLY A 206 16.53 14.03 3.35
CA GLY A 206 15.13 14.09 2.92
C GLY A 206 14.80 13.07 1.83
N ARG A 207 14.40 13.52 0.65
CA ARG A 207 14.02 12.68 -0.50
C ARG A 207 15.14 11.81 -1.07
N SER A 208 16.40 12.15 -0.80
CA SER A 208 17.57 11.37 -1.22
C SER A 208 17.94 10.24 -0.26
N VAL A 209 17.14 10.03 0.79
CA VAL A 209 17.28 8.88 1.70
C VAL A 209 16.44 7.73 1.19
N TYR A 210 17.04 6.56 1.10
CA TYR A 210 16.46 5.31 0.65
C TYR A 210 16.53 4.26 1.76
N LEU A 211 15.40 3.63 2.09
CA LEU A 211 15.34 2.49 3.00
C LEU A 211 15.78 1.24 2.22
N THR A 212 17.10 1.04 2.13
CA THR A 212 17.70 0.04 1.26
C THR A 212 17.69 -1.33 1.92
N SER A 213 17.29 -2.37 1.21
CA SER A 213 17.34 -3.76 1.65
C SER A 213 18.74 -4.16 2.14
N ASN A 214 18.80 -4.89 3.24
CA ASN A 214 20.03 -5.50 3.75
C ASN A 214 20.39 -6.74 2.94
N ASP A 215 19.41 -7.36 2.29
CA ASP A 215 19.55 -8.60 1.55
C ASP A 215 19.62 -8.36 0.04
N ASN A 216 20.14 -9.35 -0.68
CA ASN A 216 20.05 -9.35 -2.14
C ASN A 216 18.62 -9.69 -2.56
N VAL A 217 17.90 -8.70 -3.12
CA VAL A 217 16.48 -8.83 -3.51
C VAL A 217 16.25 -9.84 -4.65
N GLU A 218 17.28 -10.15 -5.45
CA GLU A 218 17.20 -11.21 -6.47
C GLU A 218 17.08 -12.62 -5.86
N GLU A 219 17.56 -12.81 -4.63
CA GLU A 219 17.46 -14.06 -3.87
C GLU A 219 16.07 -14.23 -3.24
N ARG A 220 15.24 -13.17 -3.29
CA ARG A 220 13.87 -13.15 -2.78
C ARG A 220 13.75 -13.67 -1.34
N PRO A 221 14.42 -13.02 -0.37
CA PRO A 221 14.30 -13.40 1.03
C PRO A 221 12.83 -13.36 1.48
N ASP A 222 12.46 -14.23 2.42
CA ASP A 222 11.07 -14.49 2.83
C ASP A 222 10.30 -13.23 3.25
N TRP A 223 10.98 -12.28 3.89
CA TRP A 223 10.37 -11.02 4.33
C TRP A 223 9.84 -10.14 3.18
N LEU A 224 10.40 -10.26 1.96
CA LEU A 224 9.86 -9.59 0.78
C LEU A 224 8.53 -10.19 0.36
N GLY A 225 8.36 -11.49 0.52
CA GLY A 225 7.16 -12.22 0.12
C GLY A 225 5.95 -11.99 1.03
N GLY A 226 6.19 -11.68 2.32
CA GLY A 226 5.09 -11.52 3.27
C GLY A 226 4.18 -12.76 3.39
N SER A 227 4.70 -13.96 3.11
CA SER A 227 3.90 -15.20 3.08
C SER A 227 3.31 -15.58 4.43
N SER A 228 3.88 -15.09 5.53
CA SER A 228 3.32 -15.21 6.88
C SER A 228 2.08 -14.34 7.12
N ASN A 229 1.79 -13.40 6.22
CA ASN A 229 0.72 -12.42 6.34
C ASN A 229 -0.47 -12.72 5.41
N ILE A 230 -0.49 -13.88 4.77
CA ILE A 230 -1.63 -14.34 3.94
C ILE A 230 -2.88 -14.31 4.82
N PRO A 231 -3.98 -13.69 4.36
CA PRO A 231 -5.18 -13.61 5.18
C PRO A 231 -5.71 -14.98 5.59
N GLU A 232 -5.85 -15.19 6.90
CA GLU A 232 -6.48 -16.37 7.47
C GLU A 232 -7.99 -16.17 7.52
N ASP A 233 -8.76 -17.18 7.12
CA ASP A 233 -10.22 -17.15 7.17
C ASP A 233 -10.71 -17.03 8.61
N VAL A 234 -11.43 -15.95 8.91
CA VAL A 234 -11.97 -15.66 10.24
C VAL A 234 -13.50 -15.62 10.27
N GLY A 235 -14.13 -15.82 9.13
CA GLY A 235 -15.58 -15.80 8.95
C GLY A 235 -15.96 -15.92 7.49
N SER A 236 -17.22 -15.61 7.19
CA SER A 236 -17.71 -15.61 5.82
C SER A 236 -18.66 -14.45 5.57
N VAL A 237 -18.79 -14.07 4.30
CA VAL A 237 -19.70 -13.04 3.82
C VAL A 237 -20.54 -13.58 2.66
N MET A 238 -21.80 -13.11 2.57
CA MET A 238 -22.69 -13.49 1.47
C MET A 238 -22.44 -12.58 0.25
N THR A 239 -22.08 -13.18 -0.88
CA THR A 239 -21.89 -12.49 -2.16
C THR A 239 -22.75 -13.16 -3.22
N ASN A 240 -23.74 -12.44 -3.74
CA ASN A 240 -24.66 -12.96 -4.78
C ASN A 240 -25.28 -14.34 -4.44
N GLY A 241 -25.68 -14.51 -3.18
CA GLY A 241 -26.26 -15.77 -2.71
C GLY A 241 -25.24 -16.89 -2.46
N THR A 242 -23.96 -16.63 -2.59
CA THR A 242 -22.86 -17.59 -2.29
C THR A 242 -22.11 -17.11 -1.06
N GLU A 243 -21.91 -18.00 -0.11
CA GLU A 243 -21.06 -17.77 1.04
C GLU A 243 -19.59 -17.83 0.61
N ARG A 244 -18.82 -16.83 1.01
CA ARG A 244 -17.37 -16.74 0.72
C ARG A 244 -16.60 -16.51 2.01
N PRO A 245 -15.49 -17.22 2.22
CA PRO A 245 -14.62 -16.95 3.34
C PRO A 245 -14.06 -15.51 3.24
N VAL A 246 -13.85 -14.90 4.39
CA VAL A 246 -13.20 -13.60 4.54
C VAL A 246 -12.06 -13.72 5.54
N GLY A 247 -10.89 -13.20 5.16
CA GLY A 247 -9.66 -13.37 5.90
C GLY A 247 -9.19 -12.08 6.60
N ARG A 248 -8.43 -12.28 7.68
CA ARG A 248 -7.67 -11.27 8.41
C ARG A 248 -6.18 -11.50 8.16
N SER A 249 -5.47 -10.48 7.67
CA SER A 249 -4.00 -10.51 7.59
C SER A 249 -3.36 -10.12 8.92
N SER A 250 -2.21 -10.71 9.25
CA SER A 250 -1.36 -10.25 10.36
C SER A 250 -0.67 -8.91 10.05
N ALA A 251 -0.43 -8.60 8.78
CA ALA A 251 0.01 -7.27 8.35
C ALA A 251 -1.14 -6.25 8.50
N PRO A 252 -0.95 -5.17 9.29
CA PRO A 252 -2.00 -4.18 9.48
C PRO A 252 -2.15 -3.28 8.24
N ALA A 253 -3.39 -2.96 7.90
CA ALA A 253 -3.67 -1.82 7.02
C ALA A 253 -3.49 -0.51 7.78
N VAL A 254 -3.31 0.59 7.05
CA VAL A 254 -3.25 1.93 7.64
C VAL A 254 -4.42 2.75 7.13
N LEU A 255 -5.33 3.12 8.06
CA LEU A 255 -6.45 4.01 7.77
C LEU A 255 -6.08 5.45 8.11
N VAL A 256 -6.17 6.36 7.14
CA VAL A 256 -6.04 7.80 7.37
C VAL A 256 -7.33 8.50 6.97
N VAL A 257 -8.02 9.07 7.96
CA VAL A 257 -9.26 9.83 7.76
C VAL A 257 -8.94 11.31 7.67
N VAL A 258 -9.42 11.94 6.61
CA VAL A 258 -9.14 13.35 6.28
C VAL A 258 -10.45 14.12 6.20
N PRO A 259 -10.87 14.79 7.27
CA PRO A 259 -11.98 15.73 7.22
C PRO A 259 -11.64 16.93 6.33
N LYS A 260 -12.62 17.36 5.53
CA LYS A 260 -12.52 18.49 4.61
C LYS A 260 -13.72 19.43 4.80
N GLU A 261 -13.68 20.55 4.09
CA GLU A 261 -14.81 21.49 4.06
C GLU A 261 -16.06 20.86 3.47
N ASP A 262 -17.20 21.51 3.66
CA ASP A 262 -18.50 21.12 3.10
C ASP A 262 -18.98 19.69 3.46
N GLY A 263 -18.62 19.16 4.65
CA GLY A 263 -19.04 17.83 5.09
C GLY A 263 -18.41 16.68 4.28
N ILE A 264 -17.31 16.95 3.58
CA ILE A 264 -16.55 15.93 2.88
C ILE A 264 -15.59 15.26 3.87
N VAL A 265 -15.51 13.94 3.81
CA VAL A 265 -14.52 13.12 4.51
C VAL A 265 -13.92 12.13 3.54
N ASP A 266 -12.60 12.13 3.45
CA ASP A 266 -11.85 11.13 2.68
C ASP A 266 -11.26 10.08 3.63
N ALA A 267 -11.57 8.80 3.40
CA ALA A 267 -11.00 7.68 4.12
C ALA A 267 -10.04 6.92 3.22
N PHE A 268 -8.75 7.08 3.47
CA PHE A 268 -7.68 6.40 2.76
C PHE A 268 -7.32 5.11 3.48
N TRP A 269 -7.54 3.98 2.84
CA TRP A 269 -7.13 2.65 3.27
C TRP A 269 -5.84 2.30 2.55
N PHE A 270 -4.70 2.47 3.21
CA PHE A 270 -3.37 2.17 2.68
C PHE A 270 -3.00 0.73 2.96
N TYR A 271 -2.37 0.13 1.97
CA TYR A 271 -1.79 -1.21 1.99
C TYR A 271 -0.31 -1.11 1.68
N PHE A 272 0.52 -1.79 2.45
CA PHE A 272 1.95 -1.82 2.23
C PHE A 272 2.40 -3.22 1.85
N TYR A 273 3.34 -3.28 0.92
CA TYR A 273 4.00 -4.50 0.50
C TYR A 273 5.50 -4.27 0.52
N SER A 274 6.29 -5.26 0.97
CA SER A 274 7.75 -5.11 1.05
C SER A 274 8.43 -5.16 -0.31
N TYR A 275 7.75 -5.65 -1.33
CA TYR A 275 8.28 -5.74 -2.69
C TYR A 275 7.19 -5.59 -3.74
N ASN A 276 7.51 -4.86 -4.81
CA ASN A 276 6.74 -4.80 -6.05
C ASN A 276 7.43 -5.65 -7.11
N LEU A 277 6.74 -6.68 -7.60
CA LEU A 277 7.21 -7.50 -8.71
C LEU A 277 6.66 -6.94 -10.02
N GLY A 278 7.49 -6.21 -10.74
CA GLY A 278 7.11 -5.58 -12.00
C GLY A 278 6.69 -6.57 -13.08
N ASN A 279 6.04 -6.07 -14.12
CA ASN A 279 5.46 -6.88 -15.17
C ASN A 279 6.48 -7.42 -16.15
N LYS A 280 6.14 -8.53 -16.82
CA LYS A 280 6.94 -9.13 -17.89
C LYS A 280 6.45 -8.71 -19.27
N VAL A 281 7.36 -8.19 -20.09
CA VAL A 281 7.15 -7.94 -21.52
C VAL A 281 8.14 -8.77 -22.31
N LEU A 282 7.69 -9.67 -23.16
CA LEU A 282 8.54 -10.56 -23.95
C LEU A 282 9.57 -11.33 -23.10
N ASN A 283 9.17 -11.82 -21.94
CA ASN A 283 10.02 -12.48 -20.94
C ASN A 283 11.08 -11.60 -20.25
N ILE A 284 11.05 -10.30 -20.46
CA ILE A 284 11.90 -9.34 -19.76
C ILE A 284 11.04 -8.64 -18.69
N ARG A 285 11.51 -8.58 -17.45
CA ARG A 285 10.80 -7.98 -16.34
C ARG A 285 11.29 -6.56 -16.08
N PHE A 286 10.36 -5.62 -15.85
CA PHE A 286 10.63 -4.21 -15.59
C PHE A 286 9.82 -3.70 -14.43
N GLY A 287 10.36 -2.71 -13.71
CA GLY A 287 9.62 -1.99 -12.67
C GLY A 287 9.66 -2.63 -11.29
N ASN A 288 10.59 -3.58 -11.03
CA ASN A 288 10.76 -4.11 -9.68
C ASN A 288 11.23 -3.01 -8.73
N HIS A 289 10.71 -3.01 -7.51
CA HIS A 289 11.24 -2.17 -6.42
C HIS A 289 10.91 -2.74 -5.05
N VAL A 290 11.75 -2.43 -4.06
CA VAL A 290 11.49 -2.69 -2.66
C VAL A 290 10.54 -1.63 -2.13
N GLY A 291 9.59 -2.07 -1.28
CA GLY A 291 8.52 -1.25 -0.72
C GLY A 291 7.48 -0.85 -1.77
N ASP A 292 6.22 -0.91 -1.40
CA ASP A 292 5.12 -0.49 -2.26
C ASP A 292 3.95 0.00 -1.39
N TRP A 293 3.34 1.12 -1.81
CA TRP A 293 2.22 1.76 -1.13
C TRP A 293 1.04 1.90 -2.08
N GLU A 294 0.02 1.08 -1.86
CA GLU A 294 -1.23 1.16 -2.59
C GLU A 294 -2.39 1.56 -1.68
N HIS A 295 -3.49 2.03 -2.25
CA HIS A 295 -4.63 2.46 -1.43
C HIS A 295 -5.97 2.41 -2.15
N THR A 296 -7.01 2.23 -1.35
CA THR A 296 -8.40 2.51 -1.70
C THR A 296 -8.86 3.76 -0.96
N LEU A 297 -9.37 4.74 -1.65
CA LEU A 297 -10.01 5.92 -1.06
C LEU A 297 -11.52 5.81 -1.16
N VAL A 298 -12.22 5.92 -0.05
CA VAL A 298 -13.68 6.10 -0.02
C VAL A 298 -13.97 7.54 0.40
N ARG A 299 -14.62 8.33 -0.49
CA ARG A 299 -15.07 9.70 -0.20
C ARG A 299 -16.49 9.69 0.27
N PHE A 300 -16.74 10.39 1.37
CA PHE A 300 -18.03 10.61 1.97
C PHE A 300 -18.45 12.07 1.79
N LYS A 301 -19.76 12.30 1.68
CA LYS A 301 -20.43 13.59 1.78
C LYS A 301 -21.53 13.46 2.81
N ASP A 302 -21.46 14.26 3.87
CA ASP A 302 -22.43 14.25 4.98
C ASP A 302 -22.69 12.82 5.54
N GLY A 303 -21.62 12.02 5.68
CA GLY A 303 -21.65 10.65 6.18
C GLY A 303 -22.07 9.57 5.18
N ALA A 304 -22.49 9.94 3.96
CA ALA A 304 -22.85 8.98 2.91
C ALA A 304 -21.69 8.79 1.91
N PRO A 305 -21.34 7.56 1.51
CA PRO A 305 -20.28 7.32 0.52
C PRO A 305 -20.75 7.78 -0.87
N VAL A 306 -19.91 8.57 -1.53
CA VAL A 306 -20.24 9.14 -2.85
C VAL A 306 -19.32 8.64 -3.97
N GLN A 307 -18.04 8.42 -3.67
CA GLN A 307 -17.05 8.05 -4.66
C GLN A 307 -16.01 7.10 -4.04
N VAL A 308 -15.41 6.26 -4.89
CA VAL A 308 -14.26 5.40 -4.54
C VAL A 308 -13.18 5.64 -5.57
N SER A 309 -11.93 5.84 -5.10
CA SER A 309 -10.77 5.93 -5.96
C SER A 309 -9.77 4.84 -5.60
N LEU A 310 -9.15 4.27 -6.62
CA LEU A 310 -8.25 3.14 -6.56
C LEU A 310 -6.89 3.60 -7.07
N SER A 311 -5.82 3.29 -6.35
CA SER A 311 -4.47 3.64 -6.79
C SER A 311 -3.98 2.62 -7.82
N GLU A 312 -3.42 3.13 -8.90
CA GLU A 312 -2.85 2.33 -9.98
C GLU A 312 -1.51 2.96 -10.36
N HIS A 313 -0.42 2.48 -9.81
CA HIS A 313 0.91 3.07 -10.04
C HIS A 313 0.94 4.58 -9.65
N SER A 314 1.26 5.46 -10.61
CA SER A 314 1.24 6.91 -10.40
C SER A 314 -0.14 7.56 -10.58
N TRP A 315 -1.15 6.79 -11.03
CA TRP A 315 -2.51 7.24 -11.30
C TRP A 315 -3.55 6.52 -10.46
N GLY A 316 -4.72 6.39 -10.99
CA GLY A 316 -5.79 5.61 -10.43
C GLY A 316 -7.13 5.95 -11.04
N GLU A 317 -8.02 4.99 -11.00
CA GLU A 317 -9.39 5.14 -11.45
C GLU A 317 -10.29 5.63 -10.31
N ALA A 318 -11.36 6.34 -10.68
CA ALA A 318 -12.36 6.81 -9.73
C ALA A 318 -13.75 6.44 -10.20
N TYR A 319 -14.57 5.97 -9.26
CA TYR A 319 -15.92 5.49 -9.51
C TYR A 319 -16.93 6.18 -8.60
N ALA A 320 -18.14 6.42 -9.10
CA ALA A 320 -19.27 6.67 -8.22
C ALA A 320 -19.44 5.44 -7.29
N TYR A 321 -19.70 5.67 -6.01
CA TYR A 321 -19.93 4.56 -5.07
C TYR A 321 -21.05 3.62 -5.53
N SER A 322 -22.07 4.16 -6.20
CA SER A 322 -23.16 3.36 -6.78
C SER A 322 -22.70 2.35 -7.83
N ALA A 323 -21.63 2.67 -8.55
CA ALA A 323 -21.11 1.87 -9.67
C ALA A 323 -20.23 0.71 -9.23
N ILE A 324 -19.47 0.87 -8.12
CA ILE A 324 -18.50 -0.15 -7.69
C ILE A 324 -19.21 -1.40 -7.15
N GLU A 325 -18.61 -2.58 -7.35
CA GLU A 325 -19.08 -3.82 -6.76
C GLU A 325 -19.01 -3.74 -5.23
N LYS A 326 -19.95 -4.38 -4.53
CA LYS A 326 -20.04 -4.31 -3.07
C LYS A 326 -20.42 -5.66 -2.47
N ILE A 327 -19.94 -5.90 -1.25
CA ILE A 327 -20.47 -6.93 -0.35
C ILE A 327 -21.23 -6.20 0.75
N GLY A 328 -22.55 -6.34 0.77
CA GLY A 328 -23.43 -5.49 1.58
C GLY A 328 -23.28 -4.02 1.17
N LYS A 329 -22.80 -3.18 2.08
CA LYS A 329 -22.52 -1.76 1.83
C LYS A 329 -21.02 -1.45 1.60
N ARG A 330 -20.13 -2.44 1.72
CA ARG A 330 -18.70 -2.26 1.63
C ARG A 330 -18.22 -2.40 0.19
N PRO A 331 -17.42 -1.44 -0.34
CA PRO A 331 -16.82 -1.57 -1.66
C PRO A 331 -15.96 -2.82 -1.77
N LEU A 332 -15.99 -3.46 -2.94
CA LEU A 332 -15.11 -4.58 -3.28
C LEU A 332 -14.08 -4.12 -4.29
N THR A 333 -12.81 -4.37 -4.00
CA THR A 333 -11.67 -3.96 -4.83
C THR A 333 -10.75 -5.15 -5.07
N PHE A 334 -9.85 -5.04 -6.05
CA PHE A 334 -8.99 -6.12 -6.51
C PHE A 334 -7.55 -5.63 -6.57
N SER A 335 -6.64 -6.32 -5.90
CA SER A 335 -5.20 -6.07 -5.94
C SER A 335 -4.57 -6.90 -7.05
N ALA A 336 -3.79 -6.26 -7.92
CA ALA A 336 -3.11 -6.94 -9.01
C ALA A 336 -1.89 -7.71 -8.53
N THR A 337 -1.61 -8.84 -9.18
CA THR A 337 -0.44 -9.65 -8.85
C THR A 337 0.86 -8.87 -9.04
N GLY A 338 1.70 -8.93 -8.04
CA GLY A 338 3.06 -8.39 -8.04
C GLY A 338 3.16 -6.87 -8.02
N SER A 339 2.33 -6.15 -8.79
CA SER A 339 2.29 -4.69 -8.82
C SER A 339 1.38 -4.07 -7.76
N HIS A 340 0.46 -4.86 -7.20
CA HIS A 340 -0.53 -4.51 -6.19
C HIS A 340 -1.46 -3.35 -6.56
N ALA A 341 -1.39 -2.85 -7.80
CA ALA A 341 -2.28 -1.82 -8.32
C ALA A 341 -3.74 -2.21 -8.10
N MET A 342 -4.56 -1.25 -7.67
CA MET A 342 -5.92 -1.50 -7.21
C MET A 342 -6.92 -1.27 -8.35
N TYR A 343 -7.82 -2.24 -8.54
CA TYR A 343 -8.83 -2.21 -9.60
C TYR A 343 -10.25 -2.46 -9.08
N ALA A 344 -11.24 -2.01 -9.86
CA ALA A 344 -12.65 -2.19 -9.53
C ALA A 344 -13.25 -3.51 -10.05
N THR A 345 -12.54 -4.23 -10.92
CA THR A 345 -13.00 -5.49 -11.54
C THR A 345 -11.87 -6.51 -11.63
N PRO A 346 -12.16 -7.81 -11.63
CA PRO A 346 -11.16 -8.82 -11.95
C PRO A 346 -10.87 -8.84 -13.45
N GLY A 347 -9.67 -9.27 -13.84
CA GLY A 347 -9.28 -9.48 -15.23
C GLY A 347 -7.91 -8.93 -15.57
N LEU A 348 -7.67 -8.73 -16.87
CA LEU A 348 -6.46 -8.11 -17.41
C LEU A 348 -6.71 -6.60 -17.57
N HIS A 349 -5.78 -5.79 -17.10
CA HIS A 349 -5.85 -4.33 -17.11
C HIS A 349 -4.67 -3.75 -17.89
N PRO A 350 -4.80 -3.58 -19.23
CA PRO A 350 -3.75 -2.98 -20.03
C PRO A 350 -3.57 -1.50 -19.70
N TYR A 351 -2.35 -1.03 -19.46
CA TYR A 351 -2.11 0.36 -19.08
C TYR A 351 -1.05 1.07 -19.94
N VAL A 352 -0.03 0.38 -20.39
CA VAL A 352 1.03 0.95 -21.21
C VAL A 352 1.27 0.07 -22.43
N LEU A 353 1.60 0.67 -23.54
CA LEU A 353 1.86 0.04 -24.84
C LEU A 353 0.59 -0.44 -25.58
N PRO A 354 0.58 -0.27 -26.91
CA PRO A 354 -0.47 -0.79 -27.78
C PRO A 354 -0.61 -2.31 -27.64
N LEU A 355 -1.82 -2.82 -27.83
CA LEU A 355 -2.14 -4.25 -27.84
C LEU A 355 -2.11 -4.94 -26.46
N GLY A 356 -2.10 -4.22 -25.35
CA GLY A 356 -2.14 -4.81 -24.00
C GLY A 356 -0.90 -5.62 -23.63
N VAL A 357 0.25 -5.28 -24.22
CA VAL A 357 1.53 -6.00 -23.97
C VAL A 357 1.99 -5.81 -22.53
N LEU A 358 1.71 -4.65 -21.92
CA LEU A 358 1.92 -4.39 -20.52
C LEU A 358 0.56 -4.28 -19.83
N HIS A 359 0.30 -5.14 -18.88
CA HIS A 359 -0.97 -5.21 -18.17
C HIS A 359 -0.80 -5.72 -16.75
N ASP A 360 -1.64 -5.25 -15.88
CA ASP A 360 -1.86 -5.86 -14.57
C ASP A 360 -2.91 -6.96 -14.65
N GLN A 361 -2.87 -7.88 -13.71
CA GLN A 361 -3.83 -8.97 -13.65
C GLN A 361 -4.42 -9.08 -12.24
N THR A 362 -5.74 -9.15 -12.17
CA THR A 362 -6.50 -9.33 -10.93
C THR A 362 -7.42 -10.52 -11.06
N ASP A 363 -7.79 -11.12 -9.94
CA ASP A 363 -8.83 -12.16 -9.89
C ASP A 363 -9.60 -12.13 -8.55
N ARG A 364 -10.45 -13.13 -8.34
CA ARG A 364 -11.19 -13.34 -7.10
C ARG A 364 -10.47 -14.35 -6.21
N GLY A 365 -9.21 -14.10 -5.92
CA GLY A 365 -8.44 -14.89 -4.95
C GLY A 365 -8.88 -14.62 -3.52
N PRO A 366 -8.01 -14.81 -2.51
CA PRO A 366 -8.36 -14.61 -1.10
C PRO A 366 -9.04 -13.26 -0.86
N LEU A 367 -10.16 -13.27 -0.13
CA LEU A 367 -10.88 -12.06 0.25
C LEU A 367 -10.35 -11.55 1.59
N TRP A 368 -9.66 -10.44 1.56
CA TRP A 368 -9.11 -9.77 2.74
C TRP A 368 -10.04 -8.68 3.26
N ASP A 369 -10.20 -8.63 4.58
CA ASP A 369 -10.83 -7.54 5.30
C ASP A 369 -9.79 -6.68 6.03
N PRO A 370 -9.35 -5.55 5.47
CA PRO A 370 -8.36 -4.69 6.10
C PRO A 370 -8.82 -4.10 7.44
N SER A 371 -10.12 -3.99 7.67
CA SER A 371 -10.65 -3.42 8.91
C SER A 371 -10.48 -4.31 10.14
N LEU A 372 -10.18 -5.59 9.94
CA LEU A 372 -9.95 -6.55 11.03
C LEU A 372 -8.57 -6.43 11.68
N ASN A 373 -7.62 -5.79 10.99
CA ASN A 373 -6.31 -5.47 11.52
C ASN A 373 -5.81 -4.17 10.88
N MET A 374 -5.90 -3.06 11.59
CA MET A 374 -5.52 -1.75 11.08
C MET A 374 -4.99 -0.83 12.17
N HIS A 375 -4.12 0.10 11.79
CA HIS A 375 -3.80 1.29 12.58
C HIS A 375 -4.47 2.50 11.95
N SER A 376 -5.20 3.27 12.75
CA SER A 376 -6.05 4.33 12.24
C SER A 376 -5.66 5.70 12.77
N TYR A 377 -5.78 6.69 11.88
CA TYR A 377 -5.35 8.05 12.09
C TYR A 377 -6.37 9.04 11.53
N THR A 378 -6.35 10.24 12.09
CA THR A 378 -6.94 11.42 11.46
C THR A 378 -5.84 12.35 10.97
N TYR A 379 -6.08 13.04 9.86
CA TYR A 379 -5.11 13.98 9.29
C TYR A 379 -5.73 15.35 9.11
N ASN A 380 -5.10 16.34 9.73
CA ASN A 380 -5.53 17.73 9.65
C ASN A 380 -4.80 18.43 8.48
N LEU A 381 -5.56 18.87 7.48
CA LEU A 381 -5.02 19.53 6.28
C LEU A 381 -4.46 20.92 6.56
N GLN A 382 -4.93 21.62 7.59
CA GLN A 382 -4.53 23.01 7.87
C GLN A 382 -3.12 23.09 8.45
N ASN A 383 -2.76 22.16 9.31
CA ASN A 383 -1.45 22.14 9.98
C ASN A 383 -0.58 20.93 9.60
N GLY A 384 -1.09 20.02 8.78
CA GLY A 384 -0.38 18.81 8.35
C GLY A 384 -0.16 17.78 9.46
N ALA A 385 -0.91 17.84 10.57
CA ALA A 385 -0.77 16.93 11.69
C ALA A 385 -1.49 15.60 11.45
N LEU A 386 -0.76 14.48 11.59
CA LEU A 386 -1.31 13.14 11.71
C LEU A 386 -1.52 12.82 13.20
N LEU A 387 -2.71 12.44 13.58
CA LEU A 387 -3.05 12.07 14.95
C LEU A 387 -3.47 10.60 15.00
N ALA A 388 -2.89 9.84 15.92
CA ALA A 388 -3.38 8.49 16.22
C ALA A 388 -4.82 8.57 16.71
N SER A 389 -5.70 7.72 16.18
CA SER A 389 -7.13 7.78 16.48
C SER A 389 -7.47 7.15 17.83
N ASN A 390 -8.72 7.31 18.22
CA ASN A 390 -9.28 6.66 19.42
C ASN A 390 -9.31 5.11 19.34
N HIS A 391 -9.22 4.53 18.16
CA HIS A 391 -9.16 3.07 17.99
C HIS A 391 -7.75 2.51 18.21
N THR A 392 -6.71 3.27 17.86
CA THR A 392 -5.31 2.88 18.03
C THR A 392 -4.50 4.04 18.60
N PRO A 393 -4.80 4.47 19.84
CA PRO A 393 -4.32 5.74 20.40
C PRO A 393 -2.80 5.79 20.58
N GLN A 394 -2.15 4.65 20.73
CA GLN A 394 -0.69 4.56 20.87
C GLN A 394 0.04 4.28 19.57
N ALA A 395 -0.64 4.28 18.42
CA ALA A 395 0.01 4.12 17.13
C ALA A 395 0.97 5.29 16.86
N PRO A 396 2.24 5.02 16.49
CA PRO A 396 3.21 6.06 16.21
C PRO A 396 2.84 6.85 14.96
N THR A 397 3.19 8.14 14.93
CA THR A 397 2.85 9.05 13.82
C THR A 397 4.07 9.52 13.03
N ASN A 398 5.28 9.38 13.58
CA ASN A 398 6.49 9.98 13.02
C ASN A 398 6.92 9.35 11.69
N TRP A 399 6.67 8.06 11.50
CA TRP A 399 6.94 7.37 10.24
C TRP A 399 6.29 8.04 9.01
N PHE A 400 5.11 8.63 9.22
CA PHE A 400 4.35 9.29 8.18
C PHE A 400 5.08 10.52 7.60
N TYR A 401 5.88 11.19 8.43
CA TYR A 401 6.63 12.39 8.03
C TYR A 401 7.97 12.06 7.37
N PHE A 402 8.35 10.80 7.26
CA PHE A 402 9.56 10.42 6.53
C PHE A 402 9.45 10.86 5.07
N GLY A 403 10.38 11.74 4.65
CA GLY A 403 10.40 12.34 3.32
C GLY A 403 11.12 11.51 2.27
N GLY A 404 11.83 10.45 2.68
CA GLY A 404 12.59 9.58 1.79
C GLY A 404 11.76 8.48 1.12
N ARG A 405 12.47 7.53 0.54
CA ARG A 405 11.87 6.43 -0.21
C ARG A 405 11.87 5.13 0.59
N TRP A 406 10.79 4.39 0.51
CA TRP A 406 10.53 3.15 1.26
C TRP A 406 11.16 1.91 0.62
N GLY A 407 12.25 2.08 -0.10
CA GLY A 407 12.97 0.99 -0.75
C GLY A 407 14.29 1.45 -1.35
N ASP A 408 14.94 0.56 -2.06
CA ASP A 408 16.23 0.77 -2.70
C ASP A 408 16.20 1.92 -3.69
N LYS A 409 17.33 2.59 -3.85
CA LYS A 409 17.56 3.41 -5.03
C LYS A 409 17.74 2.50 -6.24
N SER A 410 17.19 2.89 -7.40
CA SER A 410 17.43 2.22 -8.67
C SER A 410 18.91 1.84 -8.82
N TYR A 411 19.20 0.58 -9.10
CA TYR A 411 20.58 0.12 -9.22
C TYR A 411 21.26 0.76 -10.42
N PRO A 412 22.57 1.10 -10.30
CA PRO A 412 23.32 1.63 -11.42
C PRO A 412 23.49 0.57 -12.53
N SER A 413 23.70 1.00 -13.75
CA SER A 413 23.87 0.07 -14.90
C SER A 413 25.10 -0.85 -14.80
N SER A 414 26.02 -0.56 -13.86
CA SER A 414 27.16 -1.42 -13.54
C SER A 414 26.81 -2.57 -12.59
N ASP A 415 25.67 -2.51 -11.92
CA ASP A 415 25.17 -3.55 -11.04
C ASP A 415 24.63 -4.73 -11.88
N SER A 416 25.06 -5.96 -11.57
CA SER A 416 24.66 -7.14 -12.31
C SER A 416 23.16 -7.43 -12.29
N ARG A 417 22.45 -6.91 -11.31
CA ARG A 417 20.98 -7.00 -11.18
C ARG A 417 20.24 -6.06 -12.13
N GLN A 418 20.92 -5.00 -12.62
CA GLN A 418 20.26 -3.99 -13.42
C GLN A 418 20.42 -4.24 -14.90
N TYR A 419 19.33 -4.16 -15.61
CA TYR A 419 19.30 -4.01 -17.07
C TYR A 419 18.19 -3.03 -17.46
N SER A 420 18.26 -2.51 -18.66
CA SER A 420 17.24 -1.63 -19.21
C SER A 420 17.00 -1.93 -20.68
N PHE A 421 15.77 -1.68 -21.13
CA PHE A 421 15.39 -1.79 -22.54
C PHE A 421 14.32 -0.74 -22.83
N ALA A 422 14.50 0.01 -23.92
CA ALA A 422 13.57 1.04 -24.37
C ALA A 422 13.20 2.07 -23.26
N GLY A 423 14.18 2.47 -22.42
CA GLY A 423 13.96 3.41 -21.31
C GLY A 423 13.32 2.80 -20.07
N GLN A 424 12.92 1.55 -20.10
CA GLN A 424 12.40 0.82 -18.96
C GLN A 424 13.52 0.08 -18.24
N TYR A 425 13.54 0.15 -16.89
CA TYR A 425 14.55 -0.44 -16.04
C TYR A 425 14.01 -1.66 -15.31
N HIS A 426 14.87 -2.67 -15.11
CA HIS A 426 14.51 -3.86 -14.34
C HIS A 426 14.18 -3.48 -12.89
N TYR A 427 15.07 -2.71 -12.25
CA TYR A 427 14.83 -2.13 -10.92
C TYR A 427 14.68 -0.61 -11.02
N VAL A 428 13.63 -0.11 -10.43
CA VAL A 428 13.37 1.32 -10.22
C VAL A 428 13.51 1.68 -8.75
N SER A 429 13.52 2.95 -8.42
CA SER A 429 13.60 3.39 -7.01
C SER A 429 12.31 3.08 -6.27
N GLY A 430 12.43 2.71 -4.99
CA GLY A 430 11.28 2.55 -4.11
C GLY A 430 10.41 3.80 -4.01
N PRO A 431 9.13 3.65 -3.62
CA PRO A 431 8.16 4.75 -3.60
C PRO A 431 8.39 5.71 -2.44
N LEU A 432 7.81 6.90 -2.55
CA LEU A 432 7.55 7.79 -1.42
C LEU A 432 6.42 7.21 -0.55
N GLY A 433 6.39 7.60 0.73
CA GLY A 433 5.39 7.10 1.68
C GLY A 433 3.97 7.63 1.44
N ALA A 434 3.02 7.14 2.25
CA ALA A 434 1.60 7.46 2.19
C ALA A 434 1.29 8.98 2.20
N ARG A 435 2.10 9.79 2.89
CA ARG A 435 1.97 11.24 2.92
C ARG A 435 1.96 11.88 1.53
N PHE A 436 2.69 11.30 0.59
CA PHE A 436 2.87 11.86 -0.77
C PHE A 436 1.80 11.38 -1.77
N LYS A 437 0.81 10.65 -1.30
CA LYS A 437 -0.36 10.24 -2.11
C LYS A 437 -1.45 11.33 -2.17
N ASN A 438 -1.09 12.62 -2.00
CA ASN A 438 -1.97 13.79 -2.13
C ASN A 438 -3.27 13.70 -1.31
N LEU A 439 -3.15 13.61 0.04
CA LEU A 439 -4.30 13.49 0.94
C LEU A 439 -5.21 14.74 0.91
N GLY A 440 -4.66 15.89 0.53
CA GLY A 440 -5.38 17.16 0.40
C GLY A 440 -6.14 17.35 -0.91
N ARG A 441 -6.13 16.34 -1.81
CA ARG A 441 -6.74 16.45 -3.14
C ARG A 441 -8.19 16.97 -3.10
N ALA A 442 -8.51 17.95 -3.94
CA ALA A 442 -9.87 18.49 -4.03
C ALA A 442 -10.81 17.47 -4.67
N ASN A 443 -10.38 16.90 -5.80
CA ASN A 443 -11.11 15.79 -6.46
C ASN A 443 -10.66 14.46 -5.87
N VAL A 444 -11.47 13.40 -6.07
CA VAL A 444 -11.17 12.06 -5.55
C VAL A 444 -10.00 11.37 -6.27
N CYS A 445 -9.68 11.79 -7.51
CA CYS A 445 -8.60 11.21 -8.31
C CYS A 445 -7.22 11.55 -7.73
N GLN A 446 -6.27 10.61 -7.85
CA GLN A 446 -4.92 10.74 -7.30
C GLN A 446 -4.09 11.81 -8.00
N GLY A 447 -4.12 11.84 -9.32
CA GLY A 447 -3.35 12.78 -10.14
C GLY A 447 -3.93 14.20 -10.17
N GLY A 448 -3.11 15.16 -10.61
CA GLY A 448 -3.53 16.56 -10.81
C GLY A 448 -4.30 16.84 -12.10
N GLY A 449 -4.43 15.84 -12.96
CA GLY A 449 -5.13 15.97 -14.24
C GLY A 449 -6.66 15.98 -14.12
N LYS A 450 -7.36 15.80 -15.25
CA LYS A 450 -8.82 15.71 -15.29
C LYS A 450 -9.29 14.50 -14.50
N CYS A 451 -10.02 14.74 -13.42
CA CYS A 451 -10.67 13.68 -12.63
C CYS A 451 -11.94 13.21 -13.34
N GLU A 452 -11.94 12.00 -13.85
CA GLU A 452 -13.09 11.37 -14.49
C GLU A 452 -13.72 10.36 -13.54
N ILE A 453 -14.96 10.62 -13.12
CA ILE A 453 -15.71 9.70 -12.27
C ILE A 453 -16.52 8.77 -13.18
N ARG A 454 -16.30 7.48 -13.07
CA ARG A 454 -17.03 6.45 -13.80
C ARG A 454 -18.31 6.07 -13.05
N TYR A 455 -19.43 6.03 -13.75
CA TYR A 455 -20.73 5.65 -13.21
C TYR A 455 -21.15 4.22 -13.58
N TRP A 456 -20.22 3.43 -14.11
CA TRP A 456 -20.40 2.03 -14.50
C TRP A 456 -19.05 1.30 -14.40
N LEU A 457 -19.11 -0.01 -14.18
CA LEU A 457 -17.89 -0.84 -14.20
C LEU A 457 -17.58 -1.25 -15.64
N PRO A 458 -16.30 -1.17 -16.07
CA PRO A 458 -15.90 -1.75 -17.35
C PRO A 458 -16.13 -3.28 -17.31
N PRO A 459 -16.37 -3.92 -18.46
CA PRO A 459 -16.33 -5.36 -18.54
C PRO A 459 -14.99 -5.89 -18.00
N PRO A 460 -14.96 -7.06 -17.36
CA PRO A 460 -13.72 -7.64 -16.85
C PRO A 460 -12.64 -7.66 -17.94
N GLY A 461 -11.45 -7.14 -17.62
CA GLY A 461 -10.31 -7.08 -18.55
C GLY A 461 -10.34 -5.94 -19.58
N MET A 462 -11.24 -4.96 -19.47
CA MET A 462 -11.23 -3.76 -20.28
C MET A 462 -10.91 -2.51 -19.45
N ALA A 463 -9.67 -2.35 -19.05
CA ALA A 463 -9.18 -1.09 -18.51
C ALA A 463 -8.92 -0.06 -19.63
N LYS A 464 -8.92 1.22 -19.26
CA LYS A 464 -8.71 2.33 -20.20
C LYS A 464 -7.29 2.31 -20.75
N HIS A 465 -7.11 2.44 -22.07
CA HIS A 465 -5.82 2.79 -22.66
C HIS A 465 -5.40 4.18 -22.17
N ILE A 466 -4.30 4.25 -21.44
CA ILE A 466 -3.64 5.52 -21.12
C ILE A 466 -2.95 5.99 -22.41
N SER A 467 -3.17 7.26 -22.79
CA SER A 467 -2.53 7.81 -23.98
C SER A 467 -1.02 8.01 -23.75
N PRO A 468 -0.18 7.96 -24.80
CA PRO A 468 1.24 8.25 -24.69
C PRO A 468 1.55 9.64 -24.08
N GLU A 469 0.66 10.62 -24.27
CA GLU A 469 0.78 11.97 -23.71
C GLU A 469 0.60 11.97 -22.19
N GLN A 470 -0.31 11.15 -21.65
CA GLN A 470 -0.48 10.98 -20.21
C GLN A 470 0.73 10.28 -19.55
N LEU A 471 1.43 9.44 -20.29
CA LEU A 471 2.70 8.81 -19.87
C LEU A 471 3.83 9.84 -19.75
N GLN A 472 3.94 10.75 -20.70
CA GLN A 472 4.98 11.77 -20.72
C GLN A 472 4.86 12.70 -19.51
N GLU A 473 3.63 13.08 -19.15
CA GLU A 473 3.33 13.96 -18.02
C GLU A 473 3.78 13.36 -16.66
N THR A 474 3.85 12.04 -16.53
CA THR A 474 4.28 11.38 -15.29
C THR A 474 5.79 11.18 -15.21
N VAL A 475 6.45 10.93 -16.33
CA VAL A 475 7.92 10.90 -16.38
C VAL A 475 8.48 12.28 -16.03
N ASP A 476 7.84 13.34 -16.52
CA ASP A 476 8.24 14.72 -16.26
C ASP A 476 7.94 15.12 -14.79
N THR A 477 6.85 14.65 -14.18
CA THR A 477 6.58 14.90 -12.75
C THR A 477 7.51 14.14 -11.81
N ASP A 478 7.97 12.95 -12.16
CA ASP A 478 8.99 12.23 -11.38
C ASP A 478 10.40 12.86 -11.56
N LEU A 479 10.66 13.56 -12.67
CA LEU A 479 11.91 14.29 -12.92
C LEU A 479 11.90 15.72 -12.37
N ASP A 480 10.77 16.43 -12.39
CA ASP A 480 10.63 17.81 -11.91
C ASP A 480 10.54 17.94 -10.38
N VAL A 481 10.37 16.83 -9.67
CA VAL A 481 10.39 16.84 -8.20
C VAL A 481 11.78 17.21 -7.63
N ASP A 482 12.84 17.11 -8.43
CA ASP A 482 14.17 17.58 -8.04
C ASP A 482 14.33 19.13 -8.16
N SER A 483 13.38 19.84 -8.78
CA SER A 483 13.44 21.30 -9.00
C SER A 483 12.71 22.14 -7.94
N LEU A 484 12.00 21.54 -6.99
CA LEU A 484 11.33 22.27 -5.89
C LEU A 484 12.22 22.44 -4.66
N THR A 485 13.48 22.83 -4.85
CA THR A 485 14.41 23.16 -3.76
C THR A 485 14.34 24.62 -3.29
N ASP A 486 13.29 25.37 -3.59
CA ASP A 486 13.12 26.74 -3.10
C ASP A 486 11.76 26.94 -2.41
N ILE A 487 11.59 26.33 -1.23
CA ILE A 487 10.74 26.95 -0.21
C ILE A 487 11.70 27.35 0.92
N LYS A 488 12.11 28.61 0.86
CA LYS A 488 12.76 29.31 1.96
C LYS A 488 11.81 29.36 3.16
N ASP A 489 12.40 29.08 4.34
CA ASP A 489 12.04 29.38 5.73
C ASP A 489 10.62 29.88 6.04
#